data_115f6551433fd051cd80ff1c73577ec5
#
_entry.id   115f6551433fd051cd80ff1c73577ec5
#
_cell.length_a   1.000
_cell.length_b   1.000
_cell.length_c   1.000
_cell.angle_alpha   90.00
_cell.angle_beta   90.00
_cell.angle_gamma   90.00
#
_symmetry.space_group_name_H-M   'P 1'
#
loop_
_entity.id
_entity.type
_entity.pdbx_description
1 polymer ?
#
loop_
_entity_poly.entity_id
_entity_poly.type
_entity_poly.pdbx_seq_one_letter_code
_entity_poly.pdbx_strand_id
1 'polypeptide(L)'
;WSSDVCSSDLSIFIVNKAGEVLVEKHCNSKISREELEPIIYSITNETASPPIIESFGKIYLIVRENGLFIIGACDSDSPTLFSSVILSSLPEILQNTMKNGFTEASVKSEYPVVYQTIDQFLNCGYPFLDEPNIMISSMQNGNEKIEVDQLHPWRTCQKIKGNGELLVEAKETIETSINSSGKSDLLMVRGSIILHSKLNGAPKCQLSISIPNALEDYAFHRCIDTTQYLARKFSFVPPDGTFTLMSYTAKPQISNLPLFAIPRFTWSKVGFVFEISLRFD
;
A
#
# COMPACT_ATOMS: atom_id res chain seq x y z
N TRP A 1 6.74 -38.46 4.56
CA TRP A 1 6.27 -37.09 4.37
C TRP A 1 7.32 -36.23 5.01
N SER A 2 8.21 -35.70 4.18
CA SER A 2 9.20 -34.71 4.59
C SER A 2 8.45 -33.47 5.05
N SER A 3 8.77 -32.97 6.24
CA SER A 3 8.22 -31.79 6.83
C SER A 3 8.75 -30.49 6.21
N ASP A 4 9.19 -30.54 4.98
CA ASP A 4 9.64 -29.37 4.21
C ASP A 4 8.43 -28.60 3.63
N VAL A 5 7.39 -28.42 4.45
CA VAL A 5 6.30 -27.54 4.10
C VAL A 5 6.77 -26.11 4.33
N CYS A 6 7.31 -25.54 3.24
CA CYS A 6 7.14 -24.13 2.87
C CYS A 6 7.02 -23.14 4.03
N SER A 7 8.06 -22.96 4.80
CA SER A 7 8.24 -21.72 5.52
C SER A 7 8.97 -20.75 4.58
N SER A 8 8.45 -19.57 4.36
CA SER A 8 9.23 -18.57 3.64
C SER A 8 10.39 -18.14 4.54
N ASP A 9 11.60 -18.20 4.02
CA ASP A 9 12.82 -17.78 4.75
C ASP A 9 12.91 -16.26 4.87
N LEU A 10 11.78 -15.62 5.18
CA LEU A 10 11.71 -14.17 5.27
C LEU A 10 12.27 -13.69 6.61
N SER A 11 13.31 -12.88 6.54
CA SER A 11 13.82 -12.10 7.68
C SER A 11 13.49 -10.64 7.49
N ILE A 12 13.02 -9.98 8.55
CA ILE A 12 12.59 -8.57 8.52
C ILE A 12 13.46 -7.75 9.46
N PHE A 13 13.94 -6.62 8.94
CA PHE A 13 14.70 -5.63 9.70
C PHE A 13 14.08 -4.26 9.53
N ILE A 14 14.01 -3.49 10.61
CA ILE A 14 13.64 -2.07 10.59
C ILE A 14 14.89 -1.28 10.97
N VAL A 15 15.34 -0.40 10.07
CA VAL A 15 16.59 0.33 10.18
C VAL A 15 16.30 1.82 10.07
N ASN A 16 16.97 2.65 10.88
CA ASN A 16 16.85 4.10 10.78
C ASN A 16 17.83 4.69 9.73
N LYS A 17 17.74 5.99 9.50
CA LYS A 17 18.64 6.70 8.55
C LYS A 17 20.11 6.67 8.94
N ALA A 18 20.43 6.45 10.21
CA ALA A 18 21.80 6.32 10.68
C ALA A 18 22.39 4.91 10.49
N GLY A 19 21.59 3.95 9.98
CA GLY A 19 21.99 2.56 9.81
C GLY A 19 21.85 1.71 11.08
N GLU A 20 21.17 2.22 12.12
CA GLU A 20 20.92 1.47 13.34
C GLU A 20 19.74 0.50 13.11
N VAL A 21 19.94 -0.78 13.40
CA VAL A 21 18.89 -1.80 13.36
C VAL A 21 18.04 -1.68 14.62
N LEU A 22 16.79 -1.26 14.47
CA LEU A 22 15.83 -1.07 15.56
C LEU A 22 15.07 -2.36 15.88
N VAL A 23 14.74 -3.13 14.85
CA VAL A 23 14.00 -4.39 14.94
C VAL A 23 14.65 -5.42 14.02
N GLU A 24 14.77 -6.64 14.51
CA GLU A 24 15.31 -7.79 13.80
C GLU A 24 14.40 -8.99 14.06
N LYS A 25 13.78 -9.55 13.03
CA LYS A 25 12.90 -10.71 13.13
C LYS A 25 13.22 -11.72 12.03
N HIS A 26 13.42 -12.95 12.43
CA HIS A 26 13.68 -14.07 11.51
C HIS A 26 12.53 -15.06 11.59
N CYS A 27 12.03 -15.51 10.43
CA CYS A 27 11.00 -16.55 10.39
C CYS A 27 11.62 -17.95 10.42
N ASN A 28 12.72 -18.17 9.69
CA ASN A 28 13.40 -19.46 9.62
C ASN A 28 14.92 -19.35 9.67
N SER A 29 15.53 -18.82 8.61
CA SER A 29 16.97 -18.67 8.52
C SER A 29 17.44 -17.37 9.16
N LYS A 30 18.49 -17.44 9.98
CA LYS A 30 19.08 -16.24 10.59
C LYS A 30 20.07 -15.63 9.60
N ILE A 31 19.92 -14.34 9.37
CA ILE A 31 20.87 -13.54 8.59
C ILE A 31 21.93 -12.98 9.53
N SER A 32 23.20 -13.11 9.14
CA SER A 32 24.29 -12.55 9.91
C SER A 32 24.39 -11.03 9.72
N ARG A 33 24.96 -10.33 10.70
CA ARG A 33 25.23 -8.89 10.54
C ARG A 33 26.21 -8.59 9.42
N GLU A 34 27.18 -9.48 9.19
CA GLU A 34 28.16 -9.36 8.12
C GLU A 34 27.51 -9.34 6.72
N GLU A 35 26.40 -10.06 6.55
CA GLU A 35 25.61 -10.06 5.31
C GLU A 35 24.72 -8.81 5.21
N LEU A 36 24.21 -8.30 6.33
CA LEU A 36 23.28 -7.17 6.37
C LEU A 36 23.97 -5.80 6.30
N GLU A 37 25.15 -5.63 6.90
CA GLU A 37 25.88 -4.35 6.96
C GLU A 37 26.13 -3.72 5.58
N PRO A 38 26.59 -4.44 4.53
CA PRO A 38 26.78 -3.86 3.21
C PRO A 38 25.49 -3.32 2.59
N ILE A 39 24.36 -3.99 2.88
CA ILE A 39 23.03 -3.57 2.41
C ILE A 39 22.63 -2.27 3.11
N ILE A 40 22.76 -2.21 4.44
CA ILE A 40 22.50 -1.00 5.22
C ILE A 40 23.37 0.16 4.73
N TYR A 41 24.64 -0.08 4.50
CA TYR A 41 25.57 0.94 3.98
C TYR A 41 25.12 1.48 2.62
N SER A 42 24.72 0.61 1.69
CA SER A 42 24.23 1.01 0.37
C SER A 42 22.96 1.87 0.48
N ILE A 43 21.96 1.47 1.28
CA ILE A 43 20.67 2.18 1.37
C ILE A 43 20.76 3.51 2.13
N THR A 44 21.74 3.67 3.03
CA THR A 44 21.90 4.89 3.83
C THR A 44 22.76 5.95 3.15
N ASN A 45 23.73 5.53 2.32
CA ASN A 45 24.68 6.45 1.67
C ASN A 45 24.31 6.80 0.22
N GLU A 46 23.48 5.98 -0.44
CA GLU A 46 23.05 6.24 -1.81
C GLU A 46 21.68 6.93 -1.84
N THR A 47 21.61 8.08 -2.50
CA THR A 47 20.35 8.84 -2.69
C THR A 47 19.30 8.08 -3.51
N ALA A 48 19.70 7.09 -4.30
CA ALA A 48 18.89 6.30 -5.20
C ALA A 48 19.24 4.82 -5.18
N SER A 49 19.34 4.20 -3.98
CA SER A 49 19.54 2.74 -3.94
C SER A 49 18.33 2.00 -4.50
N PRO A 50 18.53 0.90 -5.24
CA PRO A 50 17.44 0.13 -5.83
C PRO A 50 16.54 -0.49 -4.72
N PRO A 51 15.25 -0.72 -5.00
CA PRO A 51 14.34 -1.33 -4.05
C PRO A 51 14.62 -2.83 -3.84
N ILE A 52 15.41 -3.44 -4.71
CA ILE A 52 15.81 -4.85 -4.66
C ILE A 52 17.32 -4.92 -4.83
N ILE A 53 17.99 -5.61 -3.92
CA ILE A 53 19.44 -5.85 -3.96
C ILE A 53 19.66 -7.35 -3.82
N GLU A 54 20.43 -7.93 -4.74
CA GLU A 54 20.90 -9.31 -4.64
C GLU A 54 22.33 -9.34 -4.09
N SER A 55 22.52 -10.05 -3.00
CA SER A 55 23.82 -10.21 -2.36
C SER A 55 23.90 -11.48 -1.54
N PHE A 56 25.06 -12.12 -1.49
CA PHE A 56 25.30 -13.37 -0.73
C PHE A 56 24.31 -14.50 -1.01
N GLY A 57 23.80 -14.60 -2.26
CA GLY A 57 22.82 -15.60 -2.65
C GLY A 57 21.41 -15.37 -2.05
N LYS A 58 21.17 -14.16 -1.55
CA LYS A 58 19.89 -13.71 -0.98
C LYS A 58 19.38 -12.46 -1.70
N ILE A 59 18.08 -12.28 -1.67
CA ILE A 59 17.40 -11.11 -2.20
C ILE A 59 16.96 -10.24 -1.03
N TYR A 60 17.39 -8.98 -1.05
CA TYR A 60 17.01 -7.95 -0.09
C TYR A 60 16.02 -7.00 -0.72
N LEU A 61 14.85 -6.92 -0.13
CA LEU A 61 13.74 -6.04 -0.54
C LEU A 61 13.71 -4.83 0.40
N ILE A 62 13.58 -3.63 -0.13
CA ILE A 62 13.69 -2.40 0.65
C ILE A 62 12.44 -1.55 0.46
N VAL A 63 11.74 -1.30 1.55
CA VAL A 63 10.62 -0.36 1.63
C VAL A 63 11.04 0.84 2.48
N ARG A 64 10.75 2.05 2.00
CA ARG A 64 11.09 3.30 2.68
C ARG A 64 9.81 3.99 3.13
N GLU A 65 9.66 4.20 4.43
CA GLU A 65 8.50 4.87 5.00
C GLU A 65 8.90 5.69 6.22
N ASN A 66 8.42 6.93 6.30
CA ASN A 66 8.63 7.83 7.45
C ASN A 66 10.08 7.98 7.93
N GLY A 67 11.03 7.87 6.98
CA GLY A 67 12.46 7.96 7.29
C GLY A 67 13.07 6.71 7.89
N LEU A 68 12.33 5.61 7.90
CA LEU A 68 12.78 4.27 8.23
C LEU A 68 12.94 3.42 6.96
N PHE A 69 13.80 2.42 7.04
CA PHE A 69 13.95 1.38 6.03
C PHE A 69 13.43 0.06 6.60
N ILE A 70 12.49 -0.56 5.91
CA ILE A 70 12.09 -1.93 6.19
C ILE A 70 12.79 -2.80 5.17
N ILE A 71 13.66 -3.68 5.64
CA ILE A 71 14.44 -4.59 4.81
C ILE A 71 13.87 -5.98 5.02
N GLY A 72 13.43 -6.61 3.93
CA GLY A 72 13.09 -8.03 3.91
C GLY A 72 14.19 -8.80 3.21
N ALA A 73 14.69 -9.82 3.83
CA ALA A 73 15.66 -10.70 3.22
C ALA A 73 15.10 -12.11 3.05
N CYS A 74 15.19 -12.64 1.84
CA CYS A 74 14.73 -13.99 1.51
C CYS A 74 15.76 -14.69 0.61
N ASP A 75 15.69 -16.01 0.55
CA ASP A 75 16.54 -16.77 -0.36
C ASP A 75 16.17 -16.52 -1.82
N SER A 76 17.13 -16.66 -2.73
CA SER A 76 16.94 -16.42 -4.17
C SER A 76 15.83 -17.27 -4.80
N ASP A 77 15.55 -18.45 -4.23
CA ASP A 77 14.52 -19.36 -4.71
C ASP A 77 13.12 -19.03 -4.15
N SER A 78 13.03 -18.07 -3.23
CA SER A 78 11.76 -17.65 -2.62
C SER A 78 10.94 -16.80 -3.59
N PRO A 79 9.59 -16.80 -3.47
CA PRO A 79 8.72 -15.98 -4.31
C PRO A 79 8.86 -14.49 -3.96
N THR A 80 9.83 -13.83 -4.57
CA THR A 80 10.23 -12.43 -4.27
C THR A 80 9.08 -11.44 -4.37
N LEU A 81 8.19 -11.60 -5.35
CA LEU A 81 7.02 -10.74 -5.51
C LEU A 81 6.08 -10.83 -4.29
N PHE A 82 5.87 -12.03 -3.78
CA PHE A 82 5.06 -12.27 -2.60
C PHE A 82 5.67 -11.60 -1.35
N SER A 83 6.97 -11.78 -1.14
CA SER A 83 7.70 -11.12 -0.05
C SER A 83 7.67 -9.59 -0.17
N SER A 84 7.71 -9.06 -1.39
CA SER A 84 7.57 -7.61 -1.65
C SER A 84 6.19 -7.07 -1.25
N VAL A 85 5.12 -7.79 -1.56
CA VAL A 85 3.75 -7.43 -1.15
C VAL A 85 3.62 -7.40 0.37
N ILE A 86 4.14 -8.43 1.05
CA ILE A 86 4.15 -8.51 2.52
C ILE A 86 4.86 -7.27 3.12
N LEU A 87 6.06 -6.99 2.65
CA LEU A 87 6.85 -5.86 3.15
C LEU A 87 6.19 -4.51 2.89
N SER A 88 5.53 -4.35 1.74
CA SER A 88 4.85 -3.11 1.38
C SER A 88 3.60 -2.85 2.23
N SER A 89 2.94 -3.88 2.77
CA SER A 89 1.77 -3.74 3.65
C SER A 89 2.16 -3.52 5.12
N LEU A 90 3.37 -3.90 5.53
CA LEU A 90 3.81 -3.83 6.92
C LEU A 90 3.83 -2.40 7.51
N PRO A 91 4.27 -1.33 6.79
CA PRO A 91 4.21 0.04 7.30
C PRO A 91 2.81 0.48 7.69
N GLU A 92 1.82 0.19 6.85
CA GLU A 92 0.42 0.54 7.10
C GLU A 92 -0.14 -0.20 8.32
N ILE A 93 0.16 -1.48 8.44
CA ILE A 93 -0.24 -2.30 9.61
C ILE A 93 0.39 -1.73 10.89
N LEU A 94 1.69 -1.43 10.89
CA LEU A 94 2.38 -0.83 12.03
C LEU A 94 1.85 0.57 12.33
N GLN A 95 1.57 1.38 11.32
CA GLN A 95 0.96 2.71 11.48
C GLN A 95 -0.36 2.65 12.25
N ASN A 96 -1.18 1.63 11.98
CA ASN A 96 -2.50 1.46 12.58
C ASN A 96 -2.46 0.75 13.95
N THR A 97 -1.46 -0.10 14.22
CA THR A 97 -1.35 -0.83 15.49
C THR A 97 -0.61 -0.05 16.58
N MET A 98 0.30 0.86 16.21
CA MET A 98 1.07 1.67 17.15
C MET A 98 0.31 2.94 17.55
N LYS A 99 0.37 3.33 18.83
CA LYS A 99 -0.37 4.49 19.37
C LYS A 99 0.04 5.82 18.73
N ASN A 100 1.33 5.99 18.46
CA ASN A 100 1.89 7.22 17.93
C ASN A 100 2.30 7.09 16.44
N GLY A 101 1.76 6.07 15.76
CA GLY A 101 2.07 5.76 14.38
C GLY A 101 3.47 5.19 14.17
N PHE A 102 3.79 4.87 12.92
CA PHE A 102 5.07 4.24 12.55
C PHE A 102 6.16 5.30 12.35
N THR A 103 6.89 5.62 13.42
CA THR A 103 8.03 6.55 13.45
C THR A 103 9.19 5.94 14.21
N GLU A 104 10.42 6.47 14.03
CA GLU A 104 11.60 5.97 14.76
C GLU A 104 11.42 6.03 16.28
N ALA A 105 10.88 7.15 16.78
CA ALA A 105 10.64 7.32 18.21
C ALA A 105 9.63 6.31 18.75
N SER A 106 8.56 6.05 18.00
CA SER A 106 7.54 5.06 18.36
C SER A 106 8.09 3.65 18.32
N VAL A 107 8.87 3.28 17.31
CA VAL A 107 9.51 1.95 17.20
C VAL A 107 10.43 1.70 18.41
N LYS A 108 11.20 2.71 18.84
CA LYS A 108 12.08 2.60 20.02
C LYS A 108 11.30 2.49 21.33
N SER A 109 10.19 3.21 21.47
CA SER A 109 9.40 3.21 22.72
C SER A 109 8.40 2.06 22.81
N GLU A 110 7.88 1.59 21.68
CA GLU A 110 6.83 0.57 21.61
C GLU A 110 7.32 -0.72 20.92
N TYR A 111 8.64 -1.04 21.01
CA TYR A 111 9.22 -2.22 20.35
C TYR A 111 8.48 -3.54 20.63
N PRO A 112 7.89 -3.80 21.83
CA PRO A 112 7.13 -5.03 22.05
C PRO A 112 5.88 -5.11 21.16
N VAL A 113 5.22 -3.96 20.92
CA VAL A 113 4.06 -3.89 20.01
C VAL A 113 4.47 -4.21 18.58
N VAL A 114 5.64 -3.69 18.14
CA VAL A 114 6.16 -3.99 16.80
C VAL A 114 6.39 -5.49 16.61
N TYR A 115 7.06 -6.14 17.55
CA TYR A 115 7.28 -7.59 17.50
C TYR A 115 5.97 -8.39 17.51
N GLN A 116 5.05 -8.02 18.40
CA GLN A 116 3.73 -8.68 18.48
C GLN A 116 2.94 -8.49 17.18
N THR A 117 2.99 -7.30 16.59
CA THR A 117 2.34 -7.03 15.29
C THR A 117 2.91 -7.91 14.19
N ILE A 118 4.24 -7.98 14.08
CA ILE A 118 4.89 -8.83 13.08
C ILE A 118 4.55 -10.31 13.31
N ASP A 119 4.54 -10.78 14.55
CA ASP A 119 4.21 -12.17 14.90
C ASP A 119 2.75 -12.53 14.62
N GLN A 120 1.83 -11.59 14.75
CA GLN A 120 0.43 -11.81 14.40
C GLN A 120 0.18 -11.68 12.90
N PHE A 121 0.89 -10.76 12.25
CA PHE A 121 0.80 -10.58 10.81
C PHE A 121 1.37 -11.78 10.05
N LEU A 122 2.51 -12.33 10.50
CA LEU A 122 3.21 -13.42 9.83
C LEU A 122 3.19 -14.72 10.64
N ASN A 123 2.71 -15.77 10.02
CA ASN A 123 2.90 -17.13 10.51
C ASN A 123 3.91 -17.85 9.61
N CYS A 124 5.09 -18.17 10.16
CA CYS A 124 6.19 -18.80 9.40
C CYS A 124 6.54 -18.08 8.08
N GLY A 125 6.50 -16.73 8.10
CA GLY A 125 6.79 -15.90 6.93
C GLY A 125 5.63 -15.71 5.94
N TYR A 126 4.46 -16.28 6.20
CA TYR A 126 3.24 -16.07 5.41
C TYR A 126 2.27 -15.13 6.12
N PRO A 127 1.57 -14.23 5.40
CA PRO A 127 0.54 -13.40 6.00
C PRO A 127 -0.56 -14.28 6.58
N PHE A 128 -0.85 -14.08 7.86
CA PHE A 128 -1.90 -14.80 8.56
C PHE A 128 -3.04 -13.88 8.99
N LEU A 129 -2.71 -12.73 9.55
CA LEU A 129 -3.67 -11.75 10.03
C LEU A 129 -3.24 -10.36 9.54
N ASP A 130 -4.10 -9.71 8.77
CA ASP A 130 -3.85 -8.39 8.17
C ASP A 130 -4.82 -7.30 8.67
N GLU A 131 -5.67 -7.63 9.70
CA GLU A 131 -6.62 -6.71 10.29
C GLU A 131 -6.06 -6.05 11.56
N PRO A 132 -5.67 -4.77 11.52
CA PRO A 132 -5.12 -4.08 12.67
C PRO A 132 -6.04 -4.10 13.90
N ASN A 133 -7.36 -3.99 13.71
CA ASN A 133 -8.32 -4.00 14.81
C ASN A 133 -8.29 -5.32 15.59
N ILE A 134 -8.18 -6.46 14.90
CA ILE A 134 -8.07 -7.77 15.55
C ILE A 134 -6.73 -7.88 16.29
N MET A 135 -5.64 -7.43 15.66
CA MET A 135 -4.32 -7.42 16.28
C MET A 135 -4.33 -6.60 17.57
N ILE A 136 -4.83 -5.36 17.51
CA ILE A 136 -4.91 -4.49 18.68
C ILE A 136 -5.76 -5.13 19.79
N SER A 137 -6.92 -5.71 19.45
CA SER A 137 -7.80 -6.34 20.44
C SER A 137 -7.14 -7.53 21.15
N SER A 138 -6.28 -8.27 20.44
CA SER A 138 -5.54 -9.41 21.00
C SER A 138 -4.33 -9.00 21.84
N MET A 139 -3.72 -7.83 21.55
CA MET A 139 -2.58 -7.29 22.30
C MET A 139 -2.97 -6.61 23.61
N GLN A 140 -4.24 -6.17 23.72
CA GLN A 140 -4.71 -5.45 24.90
C GLN A 140 -5.00 -6.40 26.06
N ASN A 141 -4.05 -6.51 26.97
CA ASN A 141 -4.18 -7.23 28.26
C ASN A 141 -4.79 -6.36 29.38
N GLY A 142 -5.54 -5.30 29.06
CA GLY A 142 -5.99 -4.29 30.02
C GLY A 142 -7.45 -3.86 29.88
N ASN A 143 -7.85 -2.88 30.68
CA ASN A 143 -9.24 -2.45 30.92
C ASN A 143 -10.01 -1.84 29.73
N GLU A 144 -9.38 -1.63 28.60
CA GLU A 144 -10.02 -1.11 27.38
C GLU A 144 -10.02 -2.21 26.32
N LYS A 145 -11.01 -3.09 26.36
CA LYS A 145 -11.24 -4.03 25.27
C LYS A 145 -11.84 -3.28 24.09
N ILE A 146 -11.16 -3.29 22.95
CA ILE A 146 -11.76 -2.91 21.69
C ILE A 146 -12.71 -4.05 21.30
N GLU A 147 -14.01 -3.77 21.30
CA GLU A 147 -15.00 -4.70 20.76
C GLU A 147 -14.91 -4.65 19.24
N VAL A 148 -14.51 -5.76 18.64
CA VAL A 148 -14.46 -5.94 17.18
C VAL A 148 -15.73 -6.67 16.77
N ASP A 149 -16.40 -6.18 15.73
CA ASP A 149 -17.53 -6.87 15.13
C ASP A 149 -17.04 -8.19 14.49
N GLN A 150 -17.53 -9.33 14.96
CA GLN A 150 -17.12 -10.63 14.43
C GLN A 150 -17.51 -10.84 12.97
N LEU A 151 -18.57 -10.17 12.50
CA LEU A 151 -19.02 -10.24 11.11
C LEU A 151 -18.27 -9.27 10.21
N HIS A 152 -17.76 -8.16 10.77
CA HIS A 152 -17.05 -7.13 10.05
C HIS A 152 -15.77 -6.75 10.82
N PRO A 153 -14.75 -7.60 10.81
CA PRO A 153 -13.55 -7.43 11.65
C PRO A 153 -12.75 -6.15 11.33
N TRP A 154 -12.98 -5.56 10.17
CA TRP A 154 -12.43 -4.24 9.80
C TRP A 154 -13.12 -3.04 10.45
N ARG A 155 -14.18 -3.27 11.27
CA ARG A 155 -14.90 -2.23 12.01
C ARG A 155 -14.59 -2.30 13.49
N THR A 156 -14.35 -1.12 14.09
CA THR A 156 -14.36 -0.98 15.54
C THR A 156 -15.77 -0.63 16.02
N CYS A 157 -16.20 -1.19 17.15
CA CYS A 157 -17.48 -0.85 17.75
C CYS A 157 -17.43 0.46 18.56
N GLN A 158 -16.37 1.26 18.40
CA GLN A 158 -16.22 2.52 19.11
C GLN A 158 -17.27 3.54 18.70
N LYS A 159 -17.89 4.17 19.69
CA LYS A 159 -18.86 5.25 19.44
C LYS A 159 -18.11 6.55 19.17
N ILE A 160 -18.31 7.12 18.01
CA ILE A 160 -17.78 8.42 17.63
C ILE A 160 -18.74 9.49 18.14
N LYS A 161 -18.24 10.54 18.76
CA LYS A 161 -19.06 11.69 19.17
C LYS A 161 -19.40 12.52 17.92
N GLY A 162 -20.71 12.68 17.66
CA GLY A 162 -21.21 13.49 16.55
C GLY A 162 -21.95 12.69 15.47
N ASN A 163 -22.32 13.38 14.40
CA ASN A 163 -22.95 12.77 13.23
C ASN A 163 -21.90 11.98 12.45
N GLY A 164 -22.28 10.79 11.99
CA GLY A 164 -21.42 10.00 11.11
C GLY A 164 -21.24 10.68 9.75
N GLU A 165 -20.05 10.52 9.16
CA GLU A 165 -19.69 11.08 7.86
C GLU A 165 -19.06 10.00 6.99
N LEU A 166 -19.46 9.96 5.72
CA LEU A 166 -18.86 9.14 4.68
C LEU A 166 -18.58 10.01 3.46
N LEU A 167 -17.31 10.28 3.20
CA LEU A 167 -16.87 11.03 2.03
C LEU A 167 -16.40 10.04 0.97
N VAL A 168 -16.78 10.28 -0.28
CA VAL A 168 -16.38 9.49 -1.45
C VAL A 168 -15.55 10.35 -2.37
N GLU A 169 -14.33 9.94 -2.65
CA GLU A 169 -13.41 10.58 -3.58
C GLU A 169 -13.18 9.65 -4.77
N ALA A 170 -13.39 10.14 -6.00
CA ALA A 170 -13.01 9.47 -7.22
C ALA A 170 -11.77 10.14 -7.81
N LYS A 171 -10.69 9.38 -7.96
CA LYS A 171 -9.43 9.86 -8.52
C LYS A 171 -9.12 9.09 -9.79
N GLU A 172 -8.96 9.81 -10.90
CA GLU A 172 -8.56 9.22 -12.17
C GLU A 172 -7.25 9.83 -12.68
N THR A 173 -6.39 8.98 -13.21
CA THR A 173 -5.13 9.37 -13.86
C THR A 173 -5.19 8.93 -15.31
N ILE A 174 -4.97 9.87 -16.22
CA ILE A 174 -4.96 9.61 -17.65
C ILE A 174 -3.51 9.49 -18.11
N GLU A 175 -3.17 8.34 -18.69
CA GLU A 175 -1.89 8.08 -19.34
C GLU A 175 -2.12 8.05 -20.86
N THR A 176 -1.40 8.88 -21.59
CA THR A 176 -1.56 8.95 -23.04
C THR A 176 -0.23 9.17 -23.75
N SER A 177 -0.11 8.58 -24.95
CA SER A 177 0.96 8.85 -25.89
C SER A 177 0.36 9.54 -27.11
N ILE A 178 0.85 10.72 -27.44
CA ILE A 178 0.38 11.53 -28.57
C ILE A 178 1.41 11.46 -29.69
N ASN A 179 0.99 11.05 -30.87
CA ASN A 179 1.84 11.01 -32.05
C ASN A 179 2.04 12.40 -32.68
N SER A 180 2.90 12.48 -33.72
CA SER A 180 3.23 13.72 -34.42
C SER A 180 2.03 14.36 -35.12
N SER A 181 0.94 13.63 -35.39
CA SER A 181 -0.30 14.15 -35.93
C SER A 181 -1.28 14.67 -34.89
N GLY A 182 -0.92 14.63 -33.60
CA GLY A 182 -1.77 15.07 -32.50
C GLY A 182 -2.82 14.05 -32.05
N LYS A 183 -2.77 12.82 -32.58
CA LYS A 183 -3.68 11.73 -32.21
C LYS A 183 -3.07 10.91 -31.06
N SER A 184 -3.92 10.45 -30.16
CA SER A 184 -3.53 9.52 -29.11
C SER A 184 -3.35 8.11 -29.69
N ASP A 185 -2.15 7.55 -29.56
CA ASP A 185 -1.84 6.16 -29.92
C ASP A 185 -2.11 5.19 -28.76
N LEU A 186 -1.96 5.67 -27.55
CA LEU A 186 -2.27 4.96 -26.32
C LEU A 186 -3.07 5.88 -25.42
N LEU A 187 -4.19 5.40 -24.93
CA LEU A 187 -4.98 6.10 -23.93
C LEU A 187 -5.44 5.10 -22.87
N MET A 188 -4.98 5.29 -21.65
CA MET A 188 -5.32 4.47 -20.51
C MET A 188 -5.76 5.36 -19.35
N VAL A 189 -6.83 4.98 -18.70
CA VAL A 189 -7.30 5.64 -17.48
C VAL A 189 -7.16 4.66 -16.32
N ARG A 190 -6.42 5.07 -15.30
CA ARG A 190 -6.36 4.36 -14.01
C ARG A 190 -7.18 5.14 -13.00
N GLY A 191 -8.19 4.50 -12.46
CA GLY A 191 -9.11 5.09 -11.49
C GLY A 191 -9.02 4.41 -10.13
N SER A 192 -9.31 5.18 -9.09
CA SER A 192 -9.53 4.67 -7.74
C SER A 192 -10.70 5.40 -7.08
N ILE A 193 -11.50 4.65 -6.34
CA ILE A 193 -12.57 5.19 -5.50
C ILE A 193 -12.09 5.03 -4.06
N ILE A 194 -11.85 6.17 -3.42
CA ILE A 194 -11.34 6.25 -2.05
C ILE A 194 -12.49 6.71 -1.16
N LEU A 195 -12.68 6.05 -0.03
CA LEU A 195 -13.66 6.42 0.96
C LEU A 195 -12.97 6.88 2.25
N HIS A 196 -13.53 7.93 2.85
CA HIS A 196 -13.18 8.38 4.18
C HIS A 196 -14.39 8.15 5.08
N SER A 197 -14.30 7.14 5.92
CA SER A 197 -15.40 6.67 6.76
C SER A 197 -15.20 7.06 8.22
N LYS A 198 -16.19 7.78 8.75
CA LYS A 198 -16.29 8.11 10.16
C LYS A 198 -17.74 7.88 10.60
N LEU A 199 -18.10 6.61 10.77
CA LEU A 199 -19.48 6.18 11.03
C LEU A 199 -19.56 5.43 12.36
N ASN A 200 -20.74 5.48 13.02
CA ASN A 200 -20.99 4.69 14.21
C ASN A 200 -21.56 3.31 13.84
N GLY A 201 -21.17 2.29 14.58
CA GLY A 201 -21.62 0.91 14.37
C GLY A 201 -21.16 0.34 13.03
N ALA A 202 -21.92 -0.58 12.46
CA ALA A 202 -21.66 -1.25 11.18
C ALA A 202 -22.77 -0.97 10.14
N PRO A 203 -22.92 0.28 9.67
CA PRO A 203 -23.98 0.63 8.73
C PRO A 203 -23.70 -0.01 7.37
N LYS A 204 -24.73 -0.61 6.79
CA LYS A 204 -24.70 -1.13 5.43
C LYS A 204 -24.87 0.02 4.45
N CYS A 205 -23.82 0.28 3.66
CA CYS A 205 -23.81 1.30 2.63
C CYS A 205 -24.03 0.68 1.25
N GLN A 206 -24.55 1.48 0.33
CA GLN A 206 -24.70 1.09 -1.06
C GLN A 206 -24.19 2.20 -1.98
N LEU A 207 -23.32 1.84 -2.91
CA LEU A 207 -22.79 2.72 -3.93
C LEU A 207 -23.19 2.22 -5.30
N SER A 208 -23.73 3.11 -6.14
CA SER A 208 -23.98 2.84 -7.55
C SER A 208 -23.02 3.64 -8.40
N ILE A 209 -22.34 2.98 -9.35
CA ILE A 209 -21.35 3.59 -10.22
C ILE A 209 -21.87 3.49 -11.66
N SER A 210 -21.89 4.63 -12.35
CA SER A 210 -22.11 4.68 -13.79
C SER A 210 -20.78 4.88 -14.48
N ILE A 211 -20.28 3.85 -15.13
CA ILE A 211 -19.03 3.91 -15.90
C ILE A 211 -19.42 3.75 -17.37
N PRO A 212 -19.15 4.77 -18.21
CA PRO A 212 -19.56 4.75 -19.62
C PRO A 212 -18.79 3.71 -20.45
N ASN A 213 -17.59 3.33 -20.01
CA ASN A 213 -16.70 2.43 -20.73
C ASN A 213 -16.59 1.07 -20.04
N ALA A 214 -16.18 0.05 -20.80
CA ALA A 214 -15.85 -1.24 -20.21
C ALA A 214 -14.58 -1.12 -19.34
N LEU A 215 -14.62 -1.66 -18.15
CA LEU A 215 -13.44 -1.82 -17.33
C LEU A 215 -12.65 -3.01 -17.87
N GLU A 216 -11.34 -2.85 -18.03
CA GLU A 216 -10.45 -3.93 -18.45
C GLU A 216 -9.97 -4.73 -17.24
N ASP A 217 -9.62 -4.02 -16.19
CA ASP A 217 -9.12 -4.61 -14.95
C ASP A 217 -9.70 -3.84 -13.76
N TYR A 218 -10.05 -4.54 -12.70
CA TYR A 218 -10.57 -3.93 -11.49
C TYR A 218 -10.29 -4.80 -10.26
N ALA A 219 -10.06 -4.15 -9.14
CA ALA A 219 -9.91 -4.77 -7.84
C ALA A 219 -10.82 -4.10 -6.82
N PHE A 220 -11.42 -4.90 -5.95
CA PHE A 220 -12.32 -4.44 -4.90
C PHE A 220 -11.72 -4.66 -3.53
N HIS A 221 -12.03 -3.74 -2.61
CA HIS A 221 -11.78 -3.97 -1.21
C HIS A 221 -12.66 -5.14 -0.71
N ARG A 222 -12.13 -5.95 0.20
CA ARG A 222 -12.82 -7.13 0.74
C ARG A 222 -14.14 -6.84 1.46
N CYS A 223 -14.42 -5.60 1.85
CA CYS A 223 -15.69 -5.22 2.45
C CYS A 223 -16.88 -5.23 1.47
N ILE A 224 -16.62 -5.32 0.15
CA ILE A 224 -17.67 -5.31 -0.87
C ILE A 224 -18.30 -6.69 -1.00
N ASP A 225 -19.62 -6.71 -0.98
CA ASP A 225 -20.40 -7.87 -1.39
C ASP A 225 -20.47 -7.93 -2.92
N THR A 226 -19.69 -8.85 -3.51
CA THR A 226 -19.53 -8.98 -4.95
C THR A 226 -20.74 -9.67 -5.63
N THR A 227 -21.71 -10.16 -4.88
CA THR A 227 -22.88 -10.86 -5.43
C THR A 227 -23.74 -9.98 -6.34
N GLN A 228 -23.69 -8.66 -6.17
CA GLN A 228 -24.48 -7.69 -6.94
C GLN A 228 -23.66 -6.90 -7.98
N TYR A 229 -22.44 -7.32 -8.27
CA TYR A 229 -21.55 -6.61 -9.19
C TYR A 229 -22.14 -6.38 -10.59
N LEU A 230 -22.85 -7.35 -11.14
CA LEU A 230 -23.45 -7.24 -12.47
C LEU A 230 -24.47 -6.08 -12.60
N ALA A 231 -25.06 -5.64 -11.50
CA ALA A 231 -25.94 -4.48 -11.45
C ALA A 231 -25.20 -3.14 -11.29
N ARG A 232 -23.87 -3.13 -11.25
CA ARG A 232 -23.03 -1.97 -10.94
C ARG A 232 -23.40 -1.28 -9.62
N LYS A 233 -23.91 -2.08 -8.70
CA LYS A 233 -24.26 -1.68 -7.35
C LYS A 233 -23.40 -2.47 -6.38
N PHE A 234 -22.75 -1.74 -5.47
CA PHE A 234 -21.90 -2.33 -4.44
C PHE A 234 -22.54 -2.12 -3.10
N SER A 235 -22.73 -3.21 -2.37
CA SER A 235 -23.20 -3.19 -1.00
C SER A 235 -22.01 -3.55 -0.09
N PHE A 236 -21.76 -2.75 0.94
CA PHE A 236 -20.62 -2.94 1.82
C PHE A 236 -20.84 -2.32 3.19
N VAL A 237 -20.09 -2.80 4.16
CA VAL A 237 -19.91 -2.15 5.46
C VAL A 237 -18.50 -1.54 5.46
N PRO A 238 -18.37 -0.20 5.43
CA PRO A 238 -17.08 0.45 5.24
C PRO A 238 -16.15 0.22 6.43
N PRO A 239 -14.85 -0.03 6.24
CA PRO A 239 -13.86 0.11 7.28
C PRO A 239 -13.85 1.50 7.90
N ASP A 240 -13.26 1.63 9.09
CA ASP A 240 -13.01 2.93 9.70
C ASP A 240 -11.83 3.63 9.04
N GLY A 241 -11.89 4.95 8.91
CA GLY A 241 -10.81 5.74 8.34
C GLY A 241 -10.85 5.83 6.82
N THR A 242 -9.67 5.93 6.21
CA THR A 242 -9.49 6.10 4.75
C THR A 242 -9.06 4.79 4.13
N PHE A 243 -9.75 4.38 3.09
CA PHE A 243 -9.43 3.14 2.36
C PHE A 243 -9.84 3.24 0.90
N THR A 244 -9.20 2.46 0.05
CA THR A 244 -9.56 2.34 -1.37
C THR A 244 -10.63 1.27 -1.54
N LEU A 245 -11.85 1.69 -1.90
CA LEU A 245 -12.97 0.79 -2.12
C LEU A 245 -12.81 -0.02 -3.41
N MET A 246 -12.33 0.64 -4.47
CA MET A 246 -12.16 0.04 -5.78
C MET A 246 -11.01 0.72 -6.51
N SER A 247 -10.20 -0.07 -7.21
CA SER A 247 -9.28 0.41 -8.24
C SER A 247 -9.63 -0.21 -9.58
N TYR A 248 -9.40 0.51 -10.67
CA TYR A 248 -9.74 0.03 -12.00
C TYR A 248 -8.85 0.63 -13.09
N THR A 249 -8.80 -0.08 -14.21
CA THR A 249 -8.20 0.39 -15.44
C THR A 249 -9.25 0.36 -16.55
N ALA A 250 -9.31 1.42 -17.33
CA ALA A 250 -10.23 1.52 -18.45
C ALA A 250 -9.52 2.08 -19.68
N LYS A 251 -9.94 1.62 -20.86
CA LYS A 251 -9.59 2.24 -22.14
C LYS A 251 -10.80 3.05 -22.62
N PRO A 252 -10.84 4.34 -22.37
CA PRO A 252 -11.95 5.16 -22.79
C PRO A 252 -11.95 5.31 -24.31
N GLN A 253 -13.13 5.25 -24.91
CA GLN A 253 -13.34 5.59 -26.32
C GLN A 253 -13.47 7.11 -26.48
N ILE A 254 -12.50 7.86 -25.98
CA ILE A 254 -12.50 9.33 -26.08
C ILE A 254 -11.65 9.71 -27.29
N SER A 255 -12.24 10.46 -28.22
CA SER A 255 -11.52 11.01 -29.37
C SER A 255 -10.70 12.25 -29.02
N ASN A 256 -11.05 12.96 -27.95
CA ASN A 256 -10.43 14.20 -27.54
C ASN A 256 -9.89 14.07 -26.11
N LEU A 257 -8.64 14.48 -25.92
CA LEU A 257 -8.05 14.57 -24.59
C LEU A 257 -8.53 15.83 -23.89
N PRO A 258 -8.72 15.81 -22.57
CA PRO A 258 -9.11 17.00 -21.80
C PRO A 258 -7.98 18.03 -21.69
N LEU A 259 -6.77 17.69 -22.16
CA LEU A 259 -5.60 18.54 -22.14
C LEU A 259 -4.92 18.56 -23.50
N PHE A 260 -4.70 19.74 -24.03
CA PHE A 260 -3.91 19.96 -25.23
C PHE A 260 -2.62 20.71 -24.88
N ALA A 261 -1.50 20.18 -25.36
CA ALA A 261 -0.20 20.82 -25.27
C ALA A 261 0.23 21.27 -26.66
N ILE A 262 0.41 22.56 -26.86
CA ILE A 262 0.84 23.16 -28.13
C ILE A 262 2.27 23.67 -27.95
N PRO A 263 3.29 22.93 -28.45
CA PRO A 263 4.66 23.39 -28.40
C PRO A 263 4.93 24.42 -29.48
N ARG A 264 5.68 25.46 -29.15
CA ARG A 264 6.19 26.46 -30.10
C ARG A 264 7.69 26.60 -29.92
N PHE A 265 8.41 26.47 -31.02
CA PHE A 265 9.87 26.69 -31.08
C PHE A 265 10.15 27.97 -31.84
N THR A 266 10.90 28.88 -31.24
CA THR A 266 11.36 30.12 -31.89
C THR A 266 12.89 30.15 -31.83
N TRP A 267 13.53 30.21 -32.98
CA TRP A 267 14.99 30.32 -33.11
C TRP A 267 15.38 31.79 -33.25
N SER A 268 16.43 32.16 -32.52
CA SER A 268 17.05 33.49 -32.63
C SER A 268 18.58 33.35 -32.80
N LYS A 269 19.25 34.45 -33.16
CA LYS A 269 20.71 34.47 -33.29
C LYS A 269 21.47 34.19 -31.97
N VAL A 270 20.77 34.30 -30.84
CA VAL A 270 21.33 34.15 -29.48
C VAL A 270 20.96 32.81 -28.83
N GLY A 271 20.00 32.06 -29.42
CA GLY A 271 19.54 30.79 -28.86
C GLY A 271 18.15 30.43 -29.36
N PHE A 272 17.49 29.48 -28.69
CA PHE A 272 16.12 29.10 -28.97
C PHE A 272 15.24 29.34 -27.75
N VAL A 273 13.96 29.65 -28.01
CA VAL A 273 12.91 29.71 -27.01
C VAL A 273 11.92 28.60 -27.29
N PHE A 274 11.64 27.81 -26.26
CA PHE A 274 10.62 26.77 -26.27
C PHE A 274 9.46 27.18 -25.37
N GLU A 275 8.28 27.31 -25.95
CA GLU A 275 7.05 27.64 -25.24
C GLU A 275 6.09 26.47 -25.35
N ILE A 276 5.43 26.11 -24.26
CA ILE A 276 4.33 25.16 -24.25
C ILE A 276 3.08 25.86 -23.77
N SER A 277 2.08 25.96 -24.65
CA SER A 277 0.75 26.45 -24.27
C SER A 277 -0.12 25.25 -23.90
N LEU A 278 -0.62 25.22 -22.67
CA LEU A 278 -1.55 24.19 -22.19
C LEU A 278 -2.97 24.75 -22.28
N ARG A 279 -3.85 23.96 -22.89
CA ARG A 279 -5.27 24.26 -23.00
C ARG A 279 -6.07 23.11 -22.39
N PHE A 280 -7.00 23.44 -21.52
CA PHE A 280 -7.94 22.52 -20.90
C PHE A 280 -9.33 22.76 -21.51
N ASP A 281 -10.03 21.66 -21.83
CA ASP A 281 -11.44 21.68 -22.25
C ASP A 281 -12.35 21.35 -21.06
#